data_42257c7cd11833d0acc6da9a5727fada
#
_entry.id   42257c7cd11833d0acc6da9a5727fada
#
_cell.length_a   1.000
_cell.length_b   1.000
_cell.length_c   1.000
_cell.angle_alpha   90.00
_cell.angle_beta   90.00
_cell.angle_gamma   90.00
#
_symmetry.space_group_name_H-M   'P 1'
#
loop_
_entity.id
_entity.type
_entity.pdbx_description
1 polymer ?
#
loop_
_entity_poly.entity_id
_entity_poly.type
_entity_poly.pdbx_seq_one_letter_code
_entity_poly.pdbx_strand_id
1 'polypeptide(L)'
;MTFPYEQKFQTYCKQKKQLAPSTIALAAKSITTFWNYYATNIGPNASINEVTTSDIRNFLDSLEQKMHFKSNTVNKYLSHLKMYFVFLAEYGFINSYPLFTLRGNKFDHKQKYVINWMSHLSELTQITKLHSETIKMMAAISLGYKPDEILTMRINTLLDQITDSQLKKYLQVHTDYSQDANPYLFATKSGDHYASDFNINQKIAPDRDLIGMQLTSHKLRMSFVYSILSNPKLSDEEILKTLRIPLKSLNYYRKNMMLYVETTEFKLAQP
;
A
#
# COMPACT_ATOMS: atom_id res chain seq x y z
N MET A 1 0.82 -21.43 -18.01
CA MET A 1 1.23 -21.13 -19.40
C MET A 1 1.88 -19.77 -19.45
N THR A 2 2.91 -19.58 -20.29
CA THR A 2 3.49 -18.25 -20.59
C THR A 2 2.60 -17.56 -21.63
N PHE A 3 2.52 -16.25 -21.58
CA PHE A 3 1.79 -15.50 -22.62
C PHE A 3 2.72 -15.19 -23.81
N PRO A 4 2.17 -14.91 -25.00
CA PRO A 4 2.98 -14.62 -26.20
C PRO A 4 3.94 -13.45 -25.97
N TYR A 5 5.17 -13.58 -26.45
CA TYR A 5 6.24 -12.59 -26.40
C TYR A 5 6.61 -12.10 -24.98
N GLU A 6 6.39 -12.91 -23.94
CA GLU A 6 6.63 -12.52 -22.53
C GLU A 6 8.02 -11.95 -22.29
N GLN A 7 9.08 -12.63 -22.70
CA GLN A 7 10.47 -12.18 -22.51
C GLN A 7 10.75 -10.84 -23.20
N LYS A 8 10.25 -10.66 -24.43
CA LYS A 8 10.38 -9.39 -25.16
C LYS A 8 9.62 -8.26 -24.47
N PHE A 9 8.43 -8.55 -23.95
CA PHE A 9 7.64 -7.58 -23.16
C PHE A 9 8.35 -7.16 -21.87
N GLN A 10 8.91 -8.11 -21.13
CA GLN A 10 9.66 -7.78 -19.90
C GLN A 10 10.89 -6.93 -20.21
N THR A 11 11.61 -7.22 -21.28
CA THR A 11 12.74 -6.42 -21.76
C THR A 11 12.29 -5.01 -22.15
N TYR A 12 11.20 -4.87 -22.89
CA TYR A 12 10.58 -3.59 -23.22
C TYR A 12 10.22 -2.77 -21.97
N CYS A 13 9.58 -3.40 -20.97
CA CYS A 13 9.24 -2.74 -19.73
C CYS A 13 10.48 -2.25 -18.96
N LYS A 14 11.54 -3.05 -18.93
CA LYS A 14 12.80 -2.70 -18.26
C LYS A 14 13.56 -1.59 -18.99
N GLN A 15 13.75 -1.72 -20.28
CA GLN A 15 14.63 -0.84 -21.06
C GLN A 15 13.93 0.44 -21.54
N LYS A 16 12.73 0.32 -22.11
CA LYS A 16 12.02 1.47 -22.70
C LYS A 16 11.12 2.19 -21.68
N LYS A 17 10.44 1.46 -20.81
CA LYS A 17 9.56 2.06 -19.79
C LYS A 17 10.24 2.29 -18.44
N GLN A 18 11.45 1.77 -18.23
CA GLN A 18 12.25 1.90 -16.99
C GLN A 18 11.47 1.53 -15.73
N LEU A 19 10.65 0.47 -15.81
CA LEU A 19 9.83 0.02 -14.68
C LEU A 19 10.66 -0.81 -13.71
N ALA A 20 10.27 -0.71 -12.42
CA ALA A 20 10.85 -1.55 -11.37
C ALA A 20 10.53 -3.04 -11.59
N PRO A 21 11.42 -3.98 -11.20
CA PRO A 21 11.21 -5.42 -11.35
C PRO A 21 9.87 -5.92 -10.77
N SER A 22 9.47 -5.42 -9.61
CA SER A 22 8.19 -5.75 -8.98
C SER A 22 6.97 -5.32 -9.82
N THR A 23 7.05 -4.15 -10.47
CA THR A 23 5.99 -3.66 -11.36
C THR A 23 5.90 -4.53 -12.62
N ILE A 24 7.05 -4.93 -13.19
CA ILE A 24 7.09 -5.84 -14.35
C ILE A 24 6.48 -7.20 -14.00
N ALA A 25 6.83 -7.75 -12.83
CA ALA A 25 6.27 -9.02 -12.36
C ALA A 25 4.75 -8.98 -12.17
N LEU A 26 4.23 -7.87 -11.61
CA LEU A 26 2.78 -7.68 -11.46
C LEU A 26 2.06 -7.56 -12.81
N ALA A 27 2.65 -6.84 -13.75
CA ALA A 27 2.10 -6.73 -15.11
C ALA A 27 2.11 -8.09 -15.80
N ALA A 28 3.23 -8.83 -15.77
CA ALA A 28 3.34 -10.17 -16.34
C ALA A 28 2.27 -11.12 -15.73
N LYS A 29 2.09 -11.10 -14.39
CA LYS A 29 1.05 -11.91 -13.74
C LYS A 29 -0.36 -11.58 -14.27
N SER A 30 -0.68 -10.30 -14.43
CA SER A 30 -2.01 -9.89 -14.95
C SER A 30 -2.22 -10.35 -16.38
N ILE A 31 -1.19 -10.26 -17.24
CA ILE A 31 -1.24 -10.68 -18.65
C ILE A 31 -1.34 -12.20 -18.73
N THR A 32 -0.59 -12.95 -17.91
CA THR A 32 -0.70 -14.41 -17.81
C THR A 32 -2.11 -14.84 -17.42
N THR A 33 -2.73 -14.13 -16.46
CA THR A 33 -4.12 -14.43 -16.06
C THR A 33 -5.09 -14.23 -17.22
N PHE A 34 -4.96 -13.13 -17.95
CA PHE A 34 -5.76 -12.89 -19.16
C PHE A 34 -5.52 -13.95 -20.23
N TRP A 35 -4.26 -14.25 -20.53
CA TRP A 35 -3.92 -15.22 -21.57
C TRP A 35 -4.45 -16.61 -21.26
N ASN A 36 -4.35 -17.07 -20.02
CA ASN A 36 -4.91 -18.34 -19.59
C ASN A 36 -6.44 -18.36 -19.73
N TYR A 37 -7.12 -17.28 -19.33
CA TYR A 37 -8.57 -17.14 -19.52
C TYR A 37 -8.94 -17.23 -20.99
N TYR A 38 -8.28 -16.46 -21.86
CA TYR A 38 -8.55 -16.42 -23.29
C TYR A 38 -8.26 -17.77 -23.96
N ALA A 39 -7.08 -18.34 -23.73
CA ALA A 39 -6.69 -19.61 -24.33
C ALA A 39 -7.57 -20.77 -23.87
N THR A 40 -8.05 -20.76 -22.63
CA THR A 40 -8.99 -21.79 -22.14
C THR A 40 -10.33 -21.70 -22.86
N ASN A 41 -10.79 -20.50 -23.19
CA ASN A 41 -12.09 -20.33 -23.87
C ASN A 41 -12.01 -20.58 -25.40
N ILE A 42 -10.88 -20.29 -26.03
CA ILE A 42 -10.70 -20.46 -27.50
C ILE A 42 -10.15 -21.87 -27.83
N GLY A 43 -9.34 -22.44 -26.93
CA GLY A 43 -8.73 -23.77 -27.16
C GLY A 43 -7.33 -23.68 -27.81
N PRO A 44 -6.86 -24.81 -28.43
CA PRO A 44 -5.47 -24.96 -28.88
C PRO A 44 -4.99 -23.94 -29.94
N ASN A 45 -5.93 -23.33 -30.66
CA ASN A 45 -5.63 -22.40 -31.76
C ASN A 45 -5.66 -20.93 -31.28
N ALA A 46 -5.64 -20.67 -29.97
CA ALA A 46 -5.66 -19.31 -29.43
C ALA A 46 -4.49 -18.48 -29.98
N SER A 47 -4.80 -17.38 -30.66
CA SER A 47 -3.82 -16.45 -31.26
C SER A 47 -4.00 -15.06 -30.68
N ILE A 48 -2.89 -14.39 -30.36
CA ILE A 48 -2.90 -13.01 -29.83
C ILE A 48 -3.42 -12.01 -30.89
N ASN A 49 -3.29 -12.32 -32.17
CA ASN A 49 -3.80 -11.50 -33.28
C ASN A 49 -5.33 -11.53 -33.40
N GLU A 50 -5.97 -12.52 -32.82
CA GLU A 50 -7.43 -12.72 -32.89
C GLU A 50 -8.15 -12.15 -31.64
N VAL A 51 -7.40 -11.67 -30.66
CA VAL A 51 -8.00 -11.09 -29.47
C VAL A 51 -8.80 -9.84 -29.80
N THR A 52 -10.07 -9.87 -29.46
CA THR A 52 -11.02 -8.77 -29.70
C THR A 52 -11.26 -7.92 -28.46
N THR A 53 -11.85 -6.75 -28.65
CA THR A 53 -12.34 -5.90 -27.55
C THR A 53 -13.33 -6.64 -26.64
N SER A 54 -14.18 -7.50 -27.23
CA SER A 54 -15.16 -8.29 -26.49
C SER A 54 -14.50 -9.32 -25.56
N ASP A 55 -13.43 -9.99 -26.03
CA ASP A 55 -12.71 -10.97 -25.21
C ASP A 55 -12.11 -10.33 -23.97
N ILE A 56 -11.51 -9.14 -24.16
CA ILE A 56 -10.93 -8.39 -23.03
C ILE A 56 -12.02 -7.90 -22.09
N ARG A 57 -13.15 -7.42 -22.60
CA ARG A 57 -14.29 -6.99 -21.77
C ARG A 57 -14.83 -8.17 -20.96
N ASN A 58 -15.10 -9.31 -21.59
CA ASN A 58 -15.59 -10.51 -20.92
C ASN A 58 -14.63 -10.98 -19.82
N PHE A 59 -13.32 -10.88 -20.07
CA PHE A 59 -12.31 -11.16 -19.06
C PHE A 59 -12.44 -10.21 -17.86
N LEU A 60 -12.48 -8.88 -18.10
CA LEU A 60 -12.57 -7.88 -17.04
C LEU A 60 -13.88 -8.05 -16.24
N ASP A 61 -15.00 -8.31 -16.90
CA ASP A 61 -16.28 -8.59 -16.25
C ASP A 61 -16.22 -9.88 -15.40
N SER A 62 -15.49 -10.90 -15.87
CA SER A 62 -15.27 -12.12 -15.09
C SER A 62 -14.46 -11.89 -13.82
N LEU A 63 -13.49 -10.98 -13.82
CA LEU A 63 -12.75 -10.60 -12.62
C LEU A 63 -13.67 -9.94 -11.58
N GLU A 64 -14.61 -9.13 -12.01
CA GLU A 64 -15.54 -8.43 -11.11
C GLU A 64 -16.65 -9.37 -10.62
N GLN A 65 -17.31 -10.09 -11.53
CA GLN A 65 -18.50 -10.88 -11.22
C GLN A 65 -18.19 -12.25 -10.60
N LYS A 66 -17.16 -12.97 -11.10
CA LYS A 66 -16.82 -14.32 -10.63
C LYS A 66 -15.75 -14.33 -9.55
N MET A 67 -14.75 -13.45 -9.67
CA MET A 67 -13.63 -13.39 -8.71
C MET A 67 -13.84 -12.31 -7.64
N HIS A 68 -14.91 -11.52 -7.72
CA HIS A 68 -15.27 -10.46 -6.77
C HIS A 68 -14.16 -9.42 -6.56
N PHE A 69 -13.38 -9.13 -7.61
CA PHE A 69 -12.35 -8.10 -7.53
C PHE A 69 -12.98 -6.71 -7.50
N LYS A 70 -12.42 -5.83 -6.67
CA LYS A 70 -12.84 -4.43 -6.63
C LYS A 70 -12.47 -3.72 -7.94
N SER A 71 -13.27 -2.74 -8.36
CA SER A 71 -13.08 -1.99 -9.61
C SER A 71 -11.68 -1.41 -9.79
N ASN A 72 -11.01 -0.95 -8.71
CA ASN A 72 -9.63 -0.49 -8.80
C ASN A 72 -8.63 -1.61 -9.15
N THR A 73 -8.89 -2.84 -8.73
CA THR A 73 -8.07 -4.01 -9.11
C THR A 73 -8.32 -4.36 -10.58
N VAL A 74 -9.56 -4.40 -11.02
CA VAL A 74 -9.93 -4.62 -12.44
C VAL A 74 -9.27 -3.57 -13.33
N ASN A 75 -9.28 -2.29 -12.91
CA ASN A 75 -8.61 -1.21 -13.63
C ASN A 75 -7.09 -1.38 -13.72
N LYS A 76 -6.44 -2.00 -12.72
CA LYS A 76 -5.01 -2.36 -12.80
C LYS A 76 -4.78 -3.42 -13.87
N TYR A 77 -5.62 -4.46 -13.94
CA TYR A 77 -5.54 -5.45 -15.01
C TYR A 77 -5.69 -4.79 -16.39
N LEU A 78 -6.67 -3.92 -16.56
CA LEU A 78 -6.86 -3.17 -17.82
C LEU A 78 -5.62 -2.33 -18.16
N SER A 79 -5.01 -1.66 -17.18
CA SER A 79 -3.79 -0.87 -17.38
C SER A 79 -2.60 -1.74 -17.84
N HIS A 80 -2.42 -2.90 -17.23
CA HIS A 80 -1.37 -3.85 -17.64
C HIS A 80 -1.63 -4.41 -19.03
N LEU A 81 -2.87 -4.75 -19.36
CA LEU A 81 -3.25 -5.17 -20.72
C LEU A 81 -3.02 -4.06 -21.74
N LYS A 82 -3.39 -2.82 -21.44
CA LYS A 82 -3.10 -1.68 -22.34
C LYS A 82 -1.60 -1.55 -22.61
N MET A 83 -0.76 -1.66 -21.59
CA MET A 83 0.69 -1.60 -21.74
C MET A 83 1.23 -2.74 -22.64
N TYR A 84 0.70 -3.95 -22.47
CA TYR A 84 1.08 -5.10 -23.26
C TYR A 84 0.63 -4.97 -24.73
N PHE A 85 -0.60 -4.61 -24.99
CA PHE A 85 -1.11 -4.45 -26.34
C PHE A 85 -0.48 -3.24 -27.08
N VAL A 86 -0.08 -2.19 -26.35
CA VAL A 86 0.74 -1.10 -26.93
C VAL A 86 2.09 -1.64 -27.36
N PHE A 87 2.76 -2.45 -26.52
CA PHE A 87 4.01 -3.11 -26.90
C PHE A 87 3.82 -3.99 -28.15
N LEU A 88 2.78 -4.81 -28.20
CA LEU A 88 2.52 -5.69 -29.37
C LEU A 88 2.31 -4.86 -30.63
N ALA A 89 1.57 -3.77 -30.56
CA ALA A 89 1.32 -2.88 -31.70
C ALA A 89 2.59 -2.13 -32.14
N GLU A 90 3.37 -1.58 -31.18
CA GLU A 90 4.63 -0.87 -31.47
C GLU A 90 5.66 -1.76 -32.18
N TYR A 91 5.66 -3.07 -31.90
CA TYR A 91 6.59 -4.02 -32.51
C TYR A 91 6.00 -4.83 -33.68
N GLY A 92 4.80 -4.49 -34.11
CA GLY A 92 4.14 -5.15 -35.25
C GLY A 92 3.75 -6.61 -34.96
N PHE A 93 3.58 -7.01 -33.71
CA PHE A 93 3.16 -8.36 -33.33
C PHE A 93 1.65 -8.59 -33.47
N ILE A 94 0.87 -7.50 -33.60
CA ILE A 94 -0.57 -7.51 -33.86
C ILE A 94 -0.92 -6.51 -34.95
N ASN A 95 -1.97 -6.83 -35.72
CA ASN A 95 -2.44 -5.97 -36.83
C ASN A 95 -3.43 -4.91 -36.38
N SER A 96 -4.10 -5.09 -35.26
CA SER A 96 -5.09 -4.17 -34.70
C SER A 96 -4.97 -4.03 -33.20
N TYR A 97 -5.28 -2.83 -32.66
CA TYR A 97 -5.23 -2.56 -31.21
C TYR A 97 -6.64 -2.70 -30.59
N PRO A 98 -6.91 -3.76 -29.79
CA PRO A 98 -8.27 -4.08 -29.36
C PRO A 98 -8.78 -3.25 -28.16
N LEU A 99 -7.93 -2.40 -27.56
CA LEU A 99 -8.31 -1.67 -26.33
C LEU A 99 -8.67 -0.19 -26.56
N PHE A 100 -8.83 0.24 -27.80
CA PHE A 100 -9.05 1.65 -28.14
C PHE A 100 -10.29 2.25 -27.44
N THR A 101 -11.37 1.50 -27.40
CA THR A 101 -12.66 1.96 -26.80
C THR A 101 -12.82 1.57 -25.32
N LEU A 102 -11.95 0.71 -24.79
CA LEU A 102 -12.09 0.25 -23.41
C LEU A 102 -11.68 1.34 -22.41
N ARG A 103 -12.61 1.64 -21.49
CA ARG A 103 -12.40 2.52 -20.35
C ARG A 103 -12.46 1.72 -19.06
N GLY A 104 -11.73 2.17 -18.06
CA GLY A 104 -11.80 1.60 -16.72
C GLY A 104 -13.13 1.92 -16.04
N ASN A 105 -13.48 1.09 -15.06
CA ASN A 105 -14.64 1.30 -14.22
C ASN A 105 -14.49 2.58 -13.39
N LYS A 106 -15.55 3.37 -13.29
CA LYS A 106 -15.58 4.49 -12.35
C LYS A 106 -15.66 3.93 -10.93
N PHE A 107 -14.90 4.48 -10.03
CA PHE A 107 -14.98 4.16 -8.60
C PHE A 107 -14.74 5.41 -7.77
N ASP A 108 -15.26 5.42 -6.55
CA ASP A 108 -15.04 6.51 -5.63
C ASP A 108 -13.58 6.49 -5.16
N HIS A 109 -12.86 7.58 -5.43
CA HIS A 109 -11.49 7.77 -4.98
C HIS A 109 -11.39 8.32 -3.55
N LYS A 110 -12.52 8.76 -2.97
CA LYS A 110 -12.54 9.33 -1.63
C LYS A 110 -12.11 8.32 -0.59
N GLN A 111 -11.23 8.73 0.28
CA GLN A 111 -10.72 7.95 1.39
C GLN A 111 -10.92 8.70 2.69
N LYS A 112 -11.39 7.98 3.71
CA LYS A 112 -11.56 8.52 5.06
C LYS A 112 -10.34 8.19 5.91
N TYR A 113 -9.84 9.21 6.61
CA TYR A 113 -8.74 9.06 7.56
C TYR A 113 -9.13 9.70 8.90
N VAL A 114 -8.82 8.97 9.96
CA VAL A 114 -8.93 9.49 11.34
C VAL A 114 -7.64 10.21 11.65
N ILE A 115 -7.70 11.47 12.06
CA ILE A 115 -6.54 12.33 12.33
C ILE A 115 -6.42 12.66 13.83
N ASN A 116 -5.28 13.25 14.22
CA ASN A 116 -4.99 13.74 15.60
C ASN A 116 -4.96 12.66 16.69
N TRP A 117 -4.76 11.39 16.33
CA TRP A 117 -4.61 10.29 17.28
C TRP A 117 -3.27 10.33 18.05
N MET A 118 -2.27 11.05 17.55
CA MET A 118 -0.92 11.10 18.13
C MET A 118 -0.93 11.66 19.56
N SER A 119 -1.80 12.62 19.84
CA SER A 119 -1.95 13.20 21.18
C SER A 119 -2.54 12.24 22.22
N HIS A 120 -3.11 11.12 21.78
CA HIS A 120 -3.75 10.11 22.64
C HIS A 120 -2.89 8.86 22.86
N LEU A 121 -1.62 8.85 22.41
CA LEU A 121 -0.79 7.65 22.51
C LEU A 121 -0.61 7.15 23.94
N SER A 122 -0.42 8.05 24.92
CA SER A 122 -0.30 7.68 26.31
C SER A 122 -1.59 7.09 26.88
N GLU A 123 -2.74 7.63 26.50
CA GLU A 123 -4.05 7.11 26.89
C GLU A 123 -4.29 5.72 26.29
N LEU A 124 -3.90 5.50 25.03
CA LEU A 124 -4.00 4.21 24.36
C LEU A 124 -3.17 3.12 25.06
N THR A 125 -2.06 3.44 25.74
CA THR A 125 -1.29 2.47 26.54
C THR A 125 -2.06 1.88 27.71
N GLN A 126 -3.15 2.52 28.15
CA GLN A 126 -4.01 2.05 29.26
C GLN A 126 -5.02 0.99 28.79
N ILE A 127 -5.22 0.84 27.52
CA ILE A 127 -6.18 -0.13 26.96
C ILE A 127 -5.52 -1.52 26.93
N THR A 128 -5.77 -2.32 27.95
CA THR A 128 -5.13 -3.64 28.14
C THR A 128 -5.40 -4.65 27.03
N LYS A 129 -6.47 -4.43 26.24
CA LYS A 129 -6.83 -5.31 25.11
C LYS A 129 -6.07 -4.98 23.81
N LEU A 130 -5.35 -3.86 23.76
CA LEU A 130 -4.57 -3.50 22.58
C LEU A 130 -3.27 -4.30 22.50
N HIS A 131 -2.95 -4.76 21.30
CA HIS A 131 -1.65 -5.37 21.05
C HIS A 131 -0.53 -4.34 21.17
N SER A 132 0.59 -4.73 21.79
CA SER A 132 1.74 -3.83 21.91
C SER A 132 2.31 -3.40 20.57
N GLU A 133 2.18 -4.23 19.55
CA GLU A 133 2.56 -3.92 18.18
C GLU A 133 1.79 -2.71 17.60
N THR A 134 0.54 -2.52 18.00
CA THR A 134 -0.25 -1.36 17.61
C THR A 134 0.34 -0.08 18.18
N ILE A 135 0.62 -0.05 19.48
CA ILE A 135 1.23 1.12 20.13
C ILE A 135 2.63 1.38 19.57
N LYS A 136 3.45 0.35 19.38
CA LYS A 136 4.78 0.46 18.75
C LYS A 136 4.71 1.07 17.36
N MET A 137 3.79 0.62 16.51
CA MET A 137 3.60 1.13 15.16
C MET A 137 3.14 2.59 15.17
N MET A 138 2.15 2.91 16.01
CA MET A 138 1.64 4.26 16.15
C MET A 138 2.72 5.21 16.68
N ALA A 139 3.49 4.82 17.68
CA ALA A 139 4.59 5.62 18.22
C ALA A 139 5.66 5.92 17.17
N ALA A 140 6.09 4.92 16.40
CA ALA A 140 7.07 5.14 15.34
C ALA A 140 6.56 6.05 14.23
N ILE A 141 5.29 5.88 13.81
CA ILE A 141 4.69 6.73 12.77
C ILE A 141 4.49 8.17 13.26
N SER A 142 4.15 8.39 14.54
CA SER A 142 3.99 9.73 15.11
C SER A 142 5.28 10.55 15.11
N LEU A 143 6.44 9.90 15.06
CA LEU A 143 7.76 10.52 14.89
C LEU A 143 8.15 10.70 13.42
N GLY A 144 7.26 10.43 12.49
CA GLY A 144 7.48 10.64 11.06
C GLY A 144 8.18 9.49 10.34
N TYR A 145 8.37 8.33 10.96
CA TYR A 145 8.97 7.18 10.29
C TYR A 145 8.05 6.55 9.27
N LYS A 146 8.62 6.07 8.18
CA LYS A 146 7.90 5.36 7.12
C LYS A 146 7.79 3.86 7.44
N PRO A 147 6.80 3.14 6.89
CA PRO A 147 6.63 1.72 7.15
C PRO A 147 7.87 0.86 6.88
N ASP A 148 8.61 1.15 5.80
CA ASP A 148 9.86 0.46 5.46
C ASP A 148 11.01 0.74 6.44
N GLU A 149 11.12 1.98 6.94
CA GLU A 149 12.10 2.33 7.97
C GLU A 149 11.81 1.63 9.31
N ILE A 150 10.52 1.48 9.64
CA ILE A 150 10.06 0.85 10.89
C ILE A 150 10.41 -0.65 10.93
N LEU A 151 10.43 -1.34 9.79
CA LEU A 151 10.76 -2.77 9.74
C LEU A 151 12.17 -3.08 10.28
N THR A 152 13.12 -2.21 10.02
CA THR A 152 14.51 -2.37 10.46
C THR A 152 14.90 -1.50 11.66
N MET A 153 13.91 -0.81 12.26
CA MET A 153 14.14 0.08 13.40
C MET A 153 14.51 -0.69 14.65
N ARG A 154 15.52 -0.22 15.35
CA ARG A 154 15.89 -0.68 16.69
C ARG A 154 15.12 0.10 17.77
N ILE A 155 14.81 -0.56 18.88
CA ILE A 155 13.98 0.02 19.94
C ILE A 155 14.57 1.31 20.51
N ASN A 156 15.87 1.41 20.73
CA ASN A 156 16.52 2.59 21.29
C ASN A 156 16.35 3.81 20.36
N THR A 157 16.37 3.62 19.04
CA THR A 157 16.09 4.70 18.07
C THR A 157 14.73 5.38 18.31
N LEU A 158 13.74 4.58 18.73
CA LEU A 158 12.41 5.09 19.08
C LEU A 158 12.41 5.72 20.48
N LEU A 159 12.98 5.02 21.48
CA LEU A 159 12.98 5.45 22.89
C LEU A 159 13.73 6.78 23.11
N ASP A 160 14.78 7.05 22.34
CA ASP A 160 15.57 8.28 22.43
C ASP A 160 14.80 9.53 21.97
N GLN A 161 13.77 9.35 21.14
CA GLN A 161 12.97 10.44 20.59
C GLN A 161 11.63 10.64 21.34
N ILE A 162 11.19 9.67 22.13
CA ILE A 162 9.95 9.76 22.88
C ILE A 162 10.22 10.52 24.20
N THR A 163 9.50 11.63 24.37
CA THR A 163 9.56 12.48 25.56
C THR A 163 8.53 12.08 26.61
N ASP A 164 7.40 11.47 26.20
CA ASP A 164 6.36 11.00 27.10
C ASP A 164 6.84 9.80 27.91
N SER A 165 6.92 9.97 29.24
CA SER A 165 7.46 8.98 30.16
C SER A 165 6.61 7.69 30.25
N GLN A 166 5.29 7.84 30.15
CA GLN A 166 4.36 6.72 30.21
C GLN A 166 4.45 5.86 28.95
N LEU A 167 4.44 6.48 27.78
CA LEU A 167 4.63 5.79 26.50
C LEU A 167 6.00 5.10 26.44
N LYS A 168 7.06 5.81 26.88
CA LYS A 168 8.43 5.26 26.93
C LYS A 168 8.51 4.02 27.82
N LYS A 169 7.93 4.09 29.03
CA LYS A 169 7.87 2.94 29.96
C LYS A 169 7.09 1.78 29.35
N TYR A 170 5.95 2.05 28.73
CA TYR A 170 5.15 1.02 28.06
C TYR A 170 5.95 0.29 26.99
N LEU A 171 6.65 1.02 26.11
CA LEU A 171 7.47 0.44 25.06
C LEU A 171 8.61 -0.40 25.61
N GLN A 172 9.26 0.02 26.68
CA GLN A 172 10.32 -0.74 27.36
C GLN A 172 9.80 -2.06 27.91
N VAL A 173 8.67 -2.03 28.65
CA VAL A 173 8.07 -3.22 29.26
C VAL A 173 7.59 -4.24 28.22
N HIS A 174 7.10 -3.77 27.06
CA HIS A 174 6.59 -4.63 26.00
C HIS A 174 7.63 -4.97 24.92
N THR A 175 8.91 -4.78 25.21
CA THR A 175 10.01 -5.15 24.32
C THR A 175 10.76 -6.32 24.93
N ASP A 176 11.01 -7.36 24.13
CA ASP A 176 11.81 -8.51 24.54
C ASP A 176 13.29 -8.20 24.34
N TYR A 177 14.02 -8.13 25.45
CA TYR A 177 15.46 -7.90 25.49
C TYR A 177 16.28 -9.19 25.71
N SER A 178 15.64 -10.36 25.65
CA SER A 178 16.30 -11.64 26.00
C SER A 178 17.44 -12.00 25.06
N GLN A 179 17.38 -11.57 23.80
CA GLN A 179 18.36 -11.92 22.77
C GLN A 179 19.31 -10.77 22.40
N ASP A 180 18.89 -9.53 22.60
CA ASP A 180 19.66 -8.33 22.22
C ASP A 180 19.31 -7.18 23.18
N ALA A 181 20.34 -6.45 23.63
CA ALA A 181 20.15 -5.24 24.45
C ALA A 181 19.48 -4.08 23.70
N ASN A 182 19.47 -4.13 22.37
CA ASN A 182 18.80 -3.16 21.51
C ASN A 182 18.08 -3.88 20.36
N PRO A 183 17.02 -4.67 20.67
CA PRO A 183 16.33 -5.49 19.67
C PRO A 183 15.62 -4.64 18.60
N TYR A 184 15.22 -5.29 17.51
CA TYR A 184 14.31 -4.65 16.54
C TYR A 184 12.97 -4.33 17.21
N LEU A 185 12.39 -3.18 16.82
CA LEU A 185 11.06 -2.75 17.30
C LEU A 185 9.99 -3.83 17.07
N PHE A 186 10.12 -4.51 15.93
CA PHE A 186 9.35 -5.68 15.54
C PHE A 186 10.29 -6.83 15.20
N ALA A 187 10.49 -7.74 16.15
CA ALA A 187 11.34 -8.89 15.98
C ALA A 187 10.53 -10.17 15.73
N THR A 188 11.11 -11.07 14.96
CA THR A 188 10.66 -12.47 14.84
C THR A 188 11.05 -13.25 16.09
N LYS A 189 10.62 -14.50 16.18
CA LYS A 189 11.04 -15.39 17.30
C LYS A 189 12.56 -15.62 17.33
N SER A 190 13.25 -15.48 16.18
CA SER A 190 14.72 -15.59 16.08
C SER A 190 15.46 -14.28 16.38
N GLY A 191 14.75 -13.20 16.73
CA GLY A 191 15.36 -11.89 16.98
C GLY A 191 15.60 -11.05 15.72
N ASP A 192 15.33 -11.58 14.51
CA ASP A 192 15.51 -10.87 13.26
C ASP A 192 14.33 -9.92 12.98
N HIS A 193 14.53 -8.92 12.13
CA HIS A 193 13.44 -8.08 11.64
C HIS A 193 12.51 -8.81 10.65
N TYR A 194 11.27 -8.39 10.53
CA TYR A 194 10.38 -8.89 9.49
C TYR A 194 10.78 -8.39 8.09
N ALA A 195 10.71 -9.28 7.09
CA ALA A 195 10.98 -8.94 5.69
C ALA A 195 9.92 -8.01 5.06
N SER A 196 8.71 -7.97 5.65
CA SER A 196 7.62 -7.09 5.21
C SER A 196 6.69 -6.75 6.37
N ASP A 197 5.89 -5.71 6.21
CA ASP A 197 4.91 -5.28 7.21
C ASP A 197 3.64 -6.16 7.26
N PHE A 198 3.54 -7.18 6.40
CA PHE A 198 2.37 -8.05 6.32
C PHE A 198 2.02 -8.70 7.66
N ASN A 199 3.01 -9.33 8.31
CA ASN A 199 2.80 -10.00 9.61
C ASN A 199 2.45 -9.00 10.72
N ILE A 200 3.05 -7.81 10.70
CA ILE A 200 2.74 -6.74 11.67
C ILE A 200 1.31 -6.26 11.44
N ASN A 201 0.94 -6.00 10.19
CA ASN A 201 -0.42 -5.59 9.82
C ASN A 201 -1.47 -6.63 10.23
N GLN A 202 -1.16 -7.94 10.15
CA GLN A 202 -2.05 -8.98 10.65
C GLN A 202 -2.22 -8.93 12.17
N LYS A 203 -1.16 -8.67 12.93
CA LYS A 203 -1.21 -8.57 14.40
C LYS A 203 -2.01 -7.36 14.88
N ILE A 204 -1.88 -6.22 14.21
CA ILE A 204 -2.58 -4.97 14.61
C ILE A 204 -4.01 -4.87 14.07
N ALA A 205 -4.37 -5.67 13.07
CA ALA A 205 -5.68 -5.61 12.44
C ALA A 205 -6.88 -5.82 13.39
N PRO A 206 -6.81 -6.70 14.42
CA PRO A 206 -7.89 -6.88 15.38
C PRO A 206 -8.19 -5.63 16.21
N ASP A 207 -7.21 -4.77 16.44
CA ASP A 207 -7.36 -3.57 17.29
C ASP A 207 -8.14 -2.44 16.61
N ARG A 208 -8.43 -2.55 15.32
CA ARG A 208 -9.11 -1.49 14.55
C ARG A 208 -10.48 -1.12 15.13
N ASP A 209 -11.21 -2.11 15.65
CA ASP A 209 -12.55 -1.88 16.21
C ASP A 209 -12.47 -1.23 17.61
N LEU A 210 -11.39 -1.51 18.35
CA LEU A 210 -11.10 -0.87 19.64
C LEU A 210 -10.67 0.59 19.48
N ILE A 211 -9.91 0.88 18.41
CA ILE A 211 -9.38 2.24 18.16
C ILE A 211 -10.33 3.05 17.25
N GLY A 212 -11.27 2.41 16.57
CA GLY A 212 -12.20 3.08 15.65
C GLY A 212 -11.57 3.58 14.35
N MET A 213 -10.42 3.00 13.94
CA MET A 213 -9.74 3.36 12.70
C MET A 213 -9.07 2.17 12.02
N GLN A 214 -8.83 2.30 10.71
CA GLN A 214 -8.12 1.26 9.96
C GLN A 214 -6.64 1.20 10.34
N LEU A 215 -6.20 0.04 10.82
CA LEU A 215 -4.85 -0.22 11.28
C LEU A 215 -4.08 -1.05 10.25
N THR A 216 -3.34 -0.37 9.40
CA THR A 216 -2.21 -0.91 8.65
C THR A 216 -1.10 0.13 8.70
N SER A 217 0.15 -0.28 8.58
CA SER A 217 1.31 0.62 8.53
C SER A 217 1.10 1.78 7.54
N HIS A 218 0.60 1.47 6.34
CA HIS A 218 0.29 2.47 5.31
C HIS A 218 -0.86 3.40 5.71
N LYS A 219 -1.97 2.87 6.22
CA LYS A 219 -3.14 3.69 6.60
C LYS A 219 -2.83 4.61 7.79
N LEU A 220 -2.09 4.11 8.79
CA LEU A 220 -1.59 4.92 9.89
C LEU A 220 -0.66 6.04 9.41
N ARG A 221 0.26 5.71 8.49
CA ARG A 221 1.16 6.71 7.90
C ARG A 221 0.39 7.78 7.14
N MET A 222 -0.60 7.42 6.34
CA MET A 222 -1.43 8.38 5.61
C MET A 222 -2.29 9.23 6.56
N SER A 223 -2.85 8.62 7.60
CA SER A 223 -3.57 9.32 8.66
C SER A 223 -2.69 10.37 9.34
N PHE A 224 -1.45 10.01 9.71
CA PHE A 224 -0.46 10.95 10.25
C PHE A 224 -0.14 12.08 9.26
N VAL A 225 0.11 11.76 7.99
CA VAL A 225 0.38 12.77 6.95
C VAL A 225 -0.76 13.80 6.87
N TYR A 226 -2.00 13.34 6.81
CA TYR A 226 -3.14 14.25 6.70
C TYR A 226 -3.44 15.00 8.00
N SER A 227 -3.10 14.42 9.16
CA SER A 227 -3.14 15.13 10.44
C SER A 227 -2.19 16.33 10.46
N ILE A 228 -0.95 16.13 10.05
CA ILE A 228 0.05 17.22 9.96
C ILE A 228 -0.37 18.27 8.93
N LEU A 229 -0.88 17.85 7.77
CA LEU A 229 -1.36 18.77 6.73
C LEU A 229 -2.63 19.55 7.10
N SER A 230 -3.43 19.03 8.02
CA SER A 230 -4.63 19.71 8.54
C SER A 230 -4.31 20.82 9.53
N ASN A 231 -3.07 20.91 10.01
CA ASN A 231 -2.65 21.93 10.96
C ASN A 231 -2.24 23.22 10.22
N PRO A 232 -3.05 24.30 10.25
CA PRO A 232 -2.75 25.52 9.50
C PRO A 232 -1.60 26.36 10.10
N LYS A 233 -1.10 25.99 11.29
CA LYS A 233 -0.03 26.72 11.98
C LYS A 233 1.38 26.28 11.53
N LEU A 234 1.50 25.15 10.83
CA LEU A 234 2.78 24.62 10.42
C LEU A 234 3.22 25.21 9.07
N SER A 235 4.45 25.69 9.01
CA SER A 235 5.10 26.08 7.77
C SER A 235 5.44 24.86 6.91
N ASP A 236 5.72 25.09 5.62
CA ASP A 236 6.14 24.02 4.69
C ASP A 236 7.42 23.33 5.17
N GLU A 237 8.37 24.07 5.70
CA GLU A 237 9.63 23.53 6.24
C GLU A 237 9.39 22.60 7.43
N GLU A 238 8.52 22.99 8.36
CA GLU A 238 8.15 22.17 9.51
C GLU A 238 7.42 20.91 9.06
N ILE A 239 6.51 21.02 8.10
CA ILE A 239 5.79 19.87 7.53
C ILE A 239 6.77 18.89 6.87
N LEU A 240 7.67 19.38 6.02
CA LEU A 240 8.67 18.53 5.34
C LEU A 240 9.57 17.81 6.35
N LYS A 241 10.01 18.51 7.39
CA LYS A 241 10.84 17.95 8.47
C LYS A 241 10.07 16.90 9.27
N THR A 242 8.86 17.22 9.73
CA THR A 242 8.01 16.35 10.55
C THR A 242 7.60 15.09 9.77
N LEU A 243 7.22 15.25 8.51
CA LEU A 243 6.84 14.13 7.66
C LEU A 243 8.03 13.38 7.05
N ARG A 244 9.25 13.92 7.13
CA ARG A 244 10.47 13.35 6.53
C ARG A 244 10.28 13.06 5.03
N ILE A 245 9.73 14.02 4.30
CA ILE A 245 9.41 13.89 2.88
C ILE A 245 10.01 15.02 2.04
N PRO A 246 10.26 14.79 0.74
CA PRO A 246 10.65 15.87 -0.18
C PRO A 246 9.43 16.72 -0.60
N LEU A 247 9.70 17.95 -1.08
CA LEU A 247 8.70 18.92 -1.54
C LEU A 247 7.73 18.34 -2.59
N LYS A 248 8.23 17.51 -3.50
CA LYS A 248 7.39 16.83 -4.50
C LYS A 248 6.28 15.99 -3.86
N SER A 249 6.59 15.30 -2.77
CA SER A 249 5.61 14.50 -2.02
C SER A 249 4.61 15.37 -1.27
N LEU A 250 5.03 16.50 -0.72
CA LEU A 250 4.15 17.46 -0.06
C LEU A 250 3.07 17.96 -1.03
N ASN A 251 3.46 18.39 -2.23
CA ASN A 251 2.53 18.85 -3.26
C ASN A 251 1.54 17.77 -3.68
N TYR A 252 2.02 16.52 -3.80
CA TYR A 252 1.18 15.36 -4.08
C TYR A 252 0.12 15.13 -2.98
N TYR A 253 0.53 15.14 -1.70
CA TYR A 253 -0.40 14.93 -0.59
C TYR A 253 -1.40 16.06 -0.43
N ARG A 254 -1.00 17.32 -0.61
CA ARG A 254 -1.93 18.47 -0.61
C ARG A 254 -2.99 18.35 -1.69
N LYS A 255 -2.57 18.03 -2.92
CA LYS A 255 -3.51 17.79 -4.02
C LYS A 255 -4.49 16.67 -3.70
N ASN A 256 -4.00 15.55 -3.18
CA ASN A 256 -4.86 14.43 -2.79
C ASN A 256 -5.83 14.81 -1.66
N MET A 257 -5.35 15.56 -0.66
CA MET A 257 -6.18 16.03 0.45
C MET A 257 -7.37 16.86 -0.04
N MET A 258 -7.13 17.76 -0.98
CA MET A 258 -8.20 18.61 -1.56
C MET A 258 -9.22 17.83 -2.37
N LEU A 259 -8.79 16.77 -3.08
CA LEU A 259 -9.63 16.10 -4.08
C LEU A 259 -10.27 14.79 -3.57
N TYR A 260 -9.58 14.06 -2.68
CA TYR A 260 -9.90 12.65 -2.42
C TYR A 260 -9.90 12.26 -0.95
N VAL A 261 -9.66 13.19 -0.01
CA VAL A 261 -9.53 12.85 1.40
C VAL A 261 -10.62 13.53 2.22
N GLU A 262 -11.29 12.72 3.02
CA GLU A 262 -12.16 13.16 4.11
C GLU A 262 -11.47 12.82 5.43
N THR A 263 -11.42 13.78 6.35
CA THR A 263 -10.80 13.57 7.67
C THR A 263 -11.85 13.62 8.77
N THR A 264 -11.66 12.79 9.79
CA THR A 264 -12.45 12.80 11.03
C THR A 264 -11.50 12.83 12.22
N GLU A 265 -11.86 13.56 13.28
CA GLU A 265 -11.07 13.59 14.50
C GLU A 265 -11.08 12.25 15.21
N PHE A 266 -9.92 11.89 15.77
CA PHE A 266 -9.81 10.72 16.63
C PHE A 266 -10.63 10.95 17.90
N LYS A 267 -11.39 9.93 18.28
CA LYS A 267 -12.13 9.89 19.54
C LYS A 267 -11.79 8.60 20.24
N LEU A 268 -11.26 8.69 21.43
CA LEU A 268 -11.09 7.51 22.27
C LEU A 268 -12.49 6.92 22.55
N ALA A 269 -12.68 5.64 22.24
CA ALA A 269 -13.90 4.97 22.66
C ALA A 269 -13.98 5.03 24.19
N GLN A 270 -15.04 5.59 24.72
CA GLN A 270 -15.27 5.54 26.18
C GLN A 270 -15.45 4.07 26.57
N PRO A 271 -14.83 3.62 27.66
CA PRO A 271 -14.90 2.23 28.12
C PRO A 271 -16.32 1.77 28.44
#